data_6c839ec1f3de32701d3afe480ea56f5c
#
_entry.id   6c839ec1f3de32701d3afe480ea56f5c
#
_cell.length_a   1.000
_cell.length_b   1.000
_cell.length_c   1.000
_cell.angle_alpha   90.00
_cell.angle_beta   90.00
_cell.angle_gamma   90.00
#
_symmetry.space_group_name_H-M   'P 1'
#
loop_
_entity.id
_entity.type
_entity.pdbx_description
1 polymer ?
#
loop_
_entity_poly.entity_id
_entity_poly.type
_entity_poly.pdbx_seq_one_letter_code
_entity_poly.pdbx_strand_id
1 'polypeptide(L)'
;MAYYTIAHLLQGDLFGEKVGPLGIEASSLTPAVYDYIFLDAAYPTDCGIEQSKLDALRHEFNYWYPYDVRVSGKDLIKNHLMMSLYNHQAIWPDMTKMPRSYFCNGHIQLNNEKMSKSTGNFLTIDDAIKQFGADATRFACADAGDRFVFFFSFSNL
;
A
#
# COMPACT_ATOMS: atom_id res chain seq x y z
N MET A 1 -4.06 -2.70 -4.55
CA MET A 1 -4.61 -2.35 -3.22
C MET A 1 -5.64 -3.39 -2.78
N ALA A 2 -6.67 -3.68 -3.55
CA ALA A 2 -7.69 -4.68 -3.17
C ALA A 2 -7.08 -6.04 -2.76
N TYR A 3 -6.16 -6.57 -3.54
CA TYR A 3 -5.49 -7.84 -3.22
C TYR A 3 -4.78 -7.83 -1.85
N TYR A 4 -4.21 -6.71 -1.42
CA TYR A 4 -3.52 -6.64 -0.12
C TYR A 4 -4.43 -6.91 1.07
N THR A 5 -5.73 -6.65 0.93
CA THR A 5 -6.68 -6.92 2.01
C THR A 5 -6.83 -8.41 2.32
N ILE A 6 -6.58 -9.28 1.32
CA ILE A 6 -6.74 -10.72 1.43
C ILE A 6 -5.41 -11.50 1.35
N ALA A 7 -4.29 -10.81 1.07
CA ALA A 7 -3.00 -11.45 0.84
C ALA A 7 -2.56 -12.34 2.03
N HIS A 8 -2.78 -11.90 3.25
CA HIS A 8 -2.41 -12.64 4.46
C HIS A 8 -3.17 -13.96 4.65
N LEU A 9 -4.31 -14.14 3.98
CA LEU A 9 -5.07 -15.39 3.96
C LEU A 9 -4.61 -16.32 2.83
N LEU A 10 -4.03 -15.76 1.76
CA LEU A 10 -3.59 -16.50 0.58
C LEU A 10 -2.10 -16.83 0.58
N GLN A 11 -1.28 -16.02 1.24
CA GLN A 11 0.17 -16.14 1.23
C GLN A 11 0.71 -16.46 2.62
N GLY A 12 1.61 -17.44 2.69
CA GLY A 12 2.31 -17.84 3.92
C GLY A 12 3.65 -17.12 4.12
N ASP A 13 4.08 -16.30 3.15
CA ASP A 13 5.29 -15.49 3.22
C ASP A 13 5.15 -14.20 2.40
N LEU A 14 6.15 -13.33 2.48
CA LEU A 14 6.16 -12.02 1.82
C LEU A 14 6.16 -12.11 0.29
N PHE A 15 6.75 -13.15 -0.28
CA PHE A 15 6.92 -13.29 -1.72
C PHE A 15 5.85 -14.16 -2.39
N GLY A 16 4.96 -14.80 -1.61
CA GLY A 16 3.92 -15.68 -2.12
C GLY A 16 4.43 -17.05 -2.58
N GLU A 17 5.60 -17.46 -2.09
CA GLU A 17 6.18 -18.77 -2.39
C GLU A 17 5.50 -19.89 -1.57
N LYS A 18 4.93 -19.53 -0.43
CA LYS A 18 4.21 -20.46 0.45
C LYS A 18 2.72 -20.18 0.44
N VAL A 19 1.95 -21.24 0.41
CA VAL A 19 0.50 -21.19 0.52
C VAL A 19 0.09 -20.66 1.89
N GLY A 20 -0.89 -19.78 1.93
CA GLY A 20 -1.38 -19.15 3.15
C GLY A 20 -2.35 -20.03 3.96
N PRO A 21 -2.92 -19.47 5.05
CA PRO A 21 -3.75 -20.22 6.00
C PRO A 21 -4.96 -20.91 5.39
N LEU A 22 -5.54 -20.38 4.31
CA LEU A 22 -6.70 -20.99 3.65
C LEU A 22 -6.34 -22.20 2.78
N GLY A 23 -5.06 -22.48 2.54
CA GLY A 23 -4.62 -23.60 1.74
C GLY A 23 -5.07 -23.52 0.27
N ILE A 24 -5.14 -22.31 -0.30
CA ILE A 24 -5.53 -22.08 -1.70
C ILE A 24 -4.26 -21.89 -2.52
N GLU A 25 -4.07 -22.73 -3.52
CA GLU A 25 -2.95 -22.62 -4.46
C GLU A 25 -3.14 -21.45 -5.42
N ALA A 26 -2.07 -20.75 -5.75
CA ALA A 26 -2.11 -19.61 -6.66
C ALA A 26 -2.69 -19.96 -8.04
N SER A 27 -2.45 -21.18 -8.52
CA SER A 27 -2.99 -21.70 -9.78
C SER A 27 -4.51 -21.84 -9.82
N SER A 28 -5.17 -21.93 -8.65
CA SER A 28 -6.62 -22.01 -8.51
C SER A 28 -7.31 -20.64 -8.51
N LEU A 29 -6.54 -19.55 -8.41
CA LEU A 29 -7.05 -18.17 -8.38
C LEU A 29 -7.34 -17.68 -9.82
N THR A 30 -8.43 -18.14 -10.38
CA THR A 30 -8.90 -17.75 -11.72
C THR A 30 -9.55 -16.38 -11.72
N PRO A 31 -9.76 -15.73 -12.89
CA PRO A 31 -10.54 -14.49 -12.99
C PRO A 31 -11.93 -14.59 -12.34
N ALA A 32 -12.65 -15.70 -12.55
CA ALA A 32 -13.97 -15.90 -11.95
C ALA A 32 -13.95 -15.95 -10.41
N VAL A 33 -12.86 -16.47 -9.82
CA VAL A 33 -12.64 -16.44 -8.36
C VAL A 33 -12.43 -15.00 -7.89
N TYR A 34 -11.65 -14.19 -8.60
CA TYR A 34 -11.47 -12.79 -8.27
C TYR A 34 -12.75 -11.97 -8.46
N ASP A 35 -13.53 -12.24 -9.50
CA ASP A 35 -14.83 -11.61 -9.72
C ASP A 35 -15.79 -11.92 -8.55
N TYR A 36 -15.79 -13.16 -8.05
CA TYR A 36 -16.53 -13.52 -6.85
C TYR A 36 -16.10 -12.72 -5.62
N ILE A 37 -14.79 -12.58 -5.38
CA ILE A 37 -14.25 -11.91 -4.20
C ILE A 37 -14.46 -10.40 -4.26
N PHE A 38 -14.21 -9.76 -5.42
CA PHE A 38 -14.11 -8.32 -5.53
C PHE A 38 -15.30 -7.62 -6.21
N LEU A 39 -16.07 -8.34 -7.03
CA LEU A 39 -17.11 -7.76 -7.89
C LEU A 39 -18.52 -8.31 -7.60
N ASP A 40 -18.69 -9.00 -6.48
CA ASP A 40 -19.97 -9.59 -6.07
C ASP A 40 -20.60 -10.55 -7.10
N ALA A 41 -19.76 -11.16 -7.98
CA ALA A 41 -20.22 -12.18 -8.93
C ALA A 41 -20.73 -13.45 -8.23
N ALA A 42 -21.39 -14.32 -8.98
CA ALA A 42 -21.84 -15.62 -8.48
C ALA A 42 -20.64 -16.54 -8.18
N TYR A 43 -20.84 -17.47 -7.25
CA TYR A 43 -19.81 -18.46 -6.91
C TYR A 43 -19.45 -19.35 -8.12
N PRO A 44 -18.16 -19.43 -8.50
CA PRO A 44 -17.70 -20.26 -9.61
C PRO A 44 -17.64 -21.74 -9.17
N THR A 45 -18.63 -22.52 -9.55
CA THR A 45 -18.79 -23.92 -9.12
C THR A 45 -17.69 -24.87 -9.61
N ASP A 46 -16.92 -24.47 -10.61
CA ASP A 46 -15.86 -25.23 -11.26
C ASP A 46 -14.45 -24.86 -10.78
N CYS A 47 -14.32 -23.98 -9.79
CA CYS A 47 -13.01 -23.50 -9.32
C CYS A 47 -12.25 -24.47 -8.42
N GLY A 48 -12.92 -25.50 -7.89
CA GLY A 48 -12.31 -26.48 -6.97
C GLY A 48 -11.97 -25.94 -5.57
N ILE A 49 -12.39 -24.70 -5.24
CA ILE A 49 -12.19 -24.09 -3.93
C ILE A 49 -13.52 -24.09 -3.19
N GLU A 50 -13.53 -24.52 -1.93
CA GLU A 50 -14.75 -24.48 -1.10
C GLU A 50 -15.31 -23.05 -0.98
N GLN A 51 -16.63 -22.92 -1.12
CA GLN A 51 -17.30 -21.63 -1.05
C GLN A 51 -17.00 -20.90 0.26
N SER A 52 -16.94 -21.59 1.37
CA SER A 52 -16.62 -21.03 2.70
C SER A 52 -15.28 -20.28 2.74
N LYS A 53 -14.29 -20.77 1.99
CA LYS A 53 -12.98 -20.09 1.88
C LYS A 53 -13.06 -18.82 1.04
N LEU A 54 -13.82 -18.85 -0.06
CA LEU A 54 -14.05 -17.67 -0.89
C LEU A 54 -14.92 -16.64 -0.17
N ASP A 55 -15.90 -17.07 0.63
CA ASP A 55 -16.69 -16.19 1.48
C ASP A 55 -15.84 -15.48 2.54
N ALA A 56 -14.86 -16.18 3.12
CA ALA A 56 -13.91 -15.57 4.05
C ALA A 56 -13.07 -14.49 3.37
N LEU A 57 -12.58 -14.74 2.14
CA LEU A 57 -11.85 -13.73 1.36
C LEU A 57 -12.71 -12.53 0.99
N ARG A 58 -13.95 -12.77 0.53
CA ARG A 58 -14.92 -11.70 0.22
C ARG A 58 -15.26 -10.88 1.47
N HIS A 59 -15.45 -11.54 2.61
CA HIS A 59 -15.71 -10.86 3.88
C HIS A 59 -14.55 -9.96 4.28
N GLU A 60 -13.33 -10.48 4.22
CA GLU A 60 -12.11 -9.73 4.53
C GLU A 60 -11.94 -8.53 3.61
N PHE A 61 -12.12 -8.71 2.30
CA PHE A 61 -12.11 -7.59 1.35
C PHE A 61 -13.15 -6.53 1.70
N ASN A 62 -14.38 -6.91 1.94
CA ASN A 62 -15.46 -5.97 2.25
C ASN A 62 -15.31 -5.27 3.61
N TYR A 63 -14.58 -5.87 4.54
CA TYR A 63 -14.24 -5.23 5.81
C TYR A 63 -13.26 -4.06 5.60
N TRP A 64 -12.24 -4.25 4.79
CA TRP A 64 -11.21 -3.24 4.55
C TRP A 64 -11.55 -2.24 3.44
N TYR A 65 -12.46 -2.58 2.53
CA TYR A 65 -12.82 -1.75 1.37
C TYR A 65 -14.24 -1.21 1.47
N PRO A 66 -14.47 0.08 1.17
CA PRO A 66 -13.47 1.07 0.75
C PRO A 66 -12.52 1.47 1.87
N TYR A 67 -11.25 1.66 1.57
CA TYR A 67 -10.30 2.11 2.57
C TYR A 67 -10.52 3.59 2.95
N ASP A 68 -10.27 3.91 4.23
CA ASP A 68 -10.61 5.21 4.79
C ASP A 68 -9.66 6.30 4.34
N VAL A 69 -8.34 6.03 4.36
CA VAL A 69 -7.33 7.00 3.96
C VAL A 69 -6.14 6.32 3.29
N ARG A 70 -5.64 6.94 2.23
CA ARG A 70 -4.35 6.60 1.66
C ARG A 70 -3.38 7.74 1.86
N VAL A 71 -2.28 7.45 2.53
CA VAL A 71 -1.19 8.39 2.74
C VAL A 71 -0.13 8.22 1.66
N SER A 72 0.30 9.31 1.05
CA SER A 72 1.30 9.30 -0.02
C SER A 72 2.02 10.65 -0.12
N GLY A 73 3.15 10.67 -0.83
CA GLY A 73 3.83 11.93 -1.15
C GLY A 73 3.05 12.77 -2.18
N LYS A 74 3.14 14.08 -2.08
CA LYS A 74 2.46 15.02 -2.99
C LYS A 74 2.87 14.88 -4.46
N ASP A 75 4.05 14.35 -4.74
CA ASP A 75 4.55 14.07 -6.09
C ASP A 75 3.80 12.92 -6.78
N LEU A 76 3.04 12.13 -6.06
CA LEU A 76 2.20 11.05 -6.61
C LEU A 76 0.76 11.49 -6.94
N ILE A 77 0.36 12.74 -6.69
CA ILE A 77 -0.99 13.23 -6.96
C ILE A 77 -1.32 13.13 -8.46
N LYS A 78 -0.42 13.66 -9.31
CA LYS A 78 -0.64 13.77 -10.76
C LYS A 78 -0.51 12.45 -11.52
N ASN A 79 0.00 11.42 -10.90
CA ASN A 79 0.25 10.13 -11.52
C ASN A 79 -0.48 9.01 -10.79
N HIS A 80 0.14 8.42 -9.79
CA HIS A 80 -0.35 7.24 -9.12
C HIS A 80 -1.72 7.43 -8.45
N LEU A 81 -1.96 8.55 -7.73
CA LEU A 81 -3.24 8.78 -7.05
C LEU A 81 -4.37 8.98 -8.05
N MET A 82 -4.15 9.80 -9.06
CA MET A 82 -5.14 10.03 -10.12
C MET A 82 -5.45 8.73 -10.86
N MET A 83 -4.45 7.95 -11.25
CA MET A 83 -4.65 6.66 -11.90
C MET A 83 -5.38 5.65 -11.02
N SER A 84 -5.13 5.68 -9.70
CA SER A 84 -5.86 4.80 -8.79
C SER A 84 -7.35 5.13 -8.72
N LEU A 85 -7.75 6.39 -8.81
CA LEU A 85 -9.15 6.81 -8.87
C LEU A 85 -9.82 6.32 -10.16
N TYR A 86 -9.17 6.50 -11.31
CA TYR A 86 -9.71 5.99 -12.58
C TYR A 86 -9.85 4.47 -12.58
N ASN A 87 -8.87 3.75 -12.03
CA ASN A 87 -8.96 2.30 -11.92
C ASN A 87 -10.11 1.86 -11.00
N HIS A 88 -10.31 2.55 -9.86
CA HIS A 88 -11.44 2.26 -8.98
C HIS A 88 -12.77 2.49 -9.69
N GLN A 89 -12.91 3.61 -10.39
CA GLN A 89 -14.13 3.92 -11.15
C GLN A 89 -14.39 2.91 -12.27
N ALA A 90 -13.34 2.43 -12.92
CA ALA A 90 -13.49 1.43 -14.00
C ALA A 90 -13.88 0.05 -13.46
N ILE A 91 -13.34 -0.34 -12.29
CA ILE A 91 -13.62 -1.65 -11.68
C ILE A 91 -14.96 -1.63 -10.93
N TRP A 92 -15.28 -0.55 -10.23
CA TRP A 92 -16.51 -0.38 -9.43
C TRP A 92 -17.27 0.88 -9.85
N PRO A 93 -18.05 0.83 -10.94
CA PRO A 93 -18.74 2.00 -11.50
C PRO A 93 -19.76 2.64 -10.57
N ASP A 94 -20.28 1.87 -9.62
CA ASP A 94 -21.28 2.32 -8.63
C ASP A 94 -20.71 3.20 -7.51
N MET A 95 -19.40 3.47 -7.52
CA MET A 95 -18.68 4.27 -6.54
C MET A 95 -18.62 3.70 -5.12
N THR A 96 -19.20 2.55 -4.84
CA THR A 96 -19.27 1.98 -3.47
C THR A 96 -17.91 1.64 -2.89
N LYS A 97 -16.94 1.33 -3.75
CA LYS A 97 -15.56 0.95 -3.38
C LYS A 97 -14.55 2.09 -3.59
N MET A 98 -15.02 3.31 -3.84
CA MET A 98 -14.10 4.46 -3.98
C MET A 98 -13.39 4.77 -2.67
N PRO A 99 -12.10 5.09 -2.71
CA PRO A 99 -11.36 5.54 -1.53
C PRO A 99 -12.03 6.73 -0.85
N ARG A 100 -12.12 6.70 0.49
CA ARG A 100 -12.79 7.77 1.25
C ARG A 100 -11.97 9.04 1.33
N SER A 101 -10.64 8.90 1.43
CA SER A 101 -9.76 10.07 1.46
C SER A 101 -8.33 9.77 1.02
N TYR A 102 -7.63 10.84 0.65
CA TYR A 102 -6.19 10.83 0.38
C TYR A 102 -5.53 11.90 1.24
N PHE A 103 -4.45 11.52 1.88
CA PHE A 103 -3.59 12.45 2.61
C PHE A 103 -2.23 12.52 1.92
N CYS A 104 -1.80 13.73 1.54
CA CYS A 104 -0.57 13.93 0.80
C CYS A 104 0.45 14.69 1.66
N ASN A 105 1.48 13.99 2.08
CA ASN A 105 2.60 14.55 2.83
C ASN A 105 3.63 15.24 1.92
N GLY A 106 4.45 16.08 2.53
CA GLY A 106 5.56 16.79 1.87
C GLY A 106 6.71 15.88 1.46
N HIS A 107 7.76 16.48 0.92
CA HIS A 107 9.00 15.78 0.58
C HIS A 107 9.98 15.80 1.76
N ILE A 108 10.80 14.75 1.86
CA ILE A 108 11.97 14.78 2.72
C ILE A 108 12.98 15.78 2.14
N GLN A 109 13.44 16.70 2.99
CA GLN A 109 14.48 17.67 2.66
C GLN A 109 15.76 17.38 3.44
N LEU A 110 16.88 17.65 2.81
CA LEU A 110 18.20 17.64 3.44
C LEU A 110 18.81 19.03 3.19
N ASN A 111 19.26 19.69 4.24
CA ASN A 111 19.80 21.06 4.16
C ASN A 111 18.85 22.07 3.47
N ASN A 112 17.55 22.01 3.77
CA ASN A 112 16.48 22.83 3.17
C ASN A 112 16.27 22.63 1.66
N GLU A 113 16.85 21.60 1.08
CA GLU A 113 16.66 21.24 -0.32
C GLU A 113 16.01 19.86 -0.46
N LYS A 114 15.24 19.66 -1.52
CA LYS A 114 14.64 18.37 -1.83
C LYS A 114 15.74 17.33 -2.00
N MET A 115 15.59 16.19 -1.33
CA MET A 115 16.50 15.05 -1.54
C MET A 115 16.45 14.59 -3.01
N SER A 116 17.62 14.49 -3.63
CA SER A 116 17.77 14.06 -5.01
C SER A 116 19.10 13.36 -5.23
N LYS A 117 19.03 12.17 -5.83
CA LYS A 117 20.23 11.41 -6.21
C LYS A 117 21.05 12.12 -7.29
N SER A 118 20.38 12.82 -8.22
CA SER A 118 21.04 13.51 -9.32
C SER A 118 21.89 14.72 -8.87
N THR A 119 21.54 15.33 -7.75
CA THR A 119 22.31 16.47 -7.18
C THR A 119 23.30 16.03 -6.12
N GLY A 120 23.32 14.75 -5.73
CA GLY A 120 24.13 14.26 -4.61
C GLY A 120 23.59 14.63 -3.22
N ASN A 121 22.50 15.41 -3.15
CA ASN A 121 21.86 15.80 -1.89
C ASN A 121 20.89 14.71 -1.44
N PHE A 122 21.42 13.63 -0.90
CA PHE A 122 20.61 12.54 -0.35
C PHE A 122 21.31 11.84 0.80
N LEU A 123 20.52 11.26 1.69
CA LEU A 123 20.96 10.42 2.78
C LEU A 123 20.25 9.07 2.67
N THR A 124 20.99 7.98 2.65
CA THR A 124 20.39 6.65 2.67
C THR A 124 19.82 6.32 4.05
N ILE A 125 18.90 5.36 4.11
CA ILE A 125 18.39 4.88 5.41
C ILE A 125 19.53 4.32 6.27
N ASP A 126 20.44 3.57 5.68
CA ASP A 126 21.62 3.02 6.38
C ASP A 126 22.53 4.11 6.95
N ASP A 127 22.78 5.15 6.17
CA ASP A 127 23.61 6.28 6.63
C ASP A 127 22.90 7.05 7.75
N ALA A 128 21.61 7.29 7.62
CA ALA A 128 20.82 7.94 8.67
C ALA A 128 20.83 7.12 9.97
N ILE A 129 20.66 5.82 9.90
CA ILE A 129 20.72 4.93 11.08
C ILE A 129 22.10 4.92 11.69
N LYS A 130 23.17 4.87 10.89
CA LYS A 130 24.56 4.89 11.39
C LYS A 130 24.93 6.21 12.04
N GLN A 131 24.45 7.34 11.50
CA GLN A 131 24.79 8.67 12.01
C GLN A 131 23.94 9.07 13.21
N PHE A 132 22.64 8.80 13.18
CA PHE A 132 21.70 9.35 14.16
C PHE A 132 20.97 8.28 14.98
N GLY A 133 21.04 7.01 14.57
CA GLY A 133 20.23 5.94 15.13
C GLY A 133 18.82 5.90 14.54
N ALA A 134 18.19 4.73 14.61
CA ALA A 134 16.86 4.51 14.06
C ALA A 134 15.78 5.36 14.77
N ASP A 135 15.84 5.43 16.10
CA ASP A 135 14.84 6.15 16.90
C ASP A 135 14.88 7.65 16.67
N ALA A 136 16.07 8.25 16.67
CA ALA A 136 16.22 9.68 16.41
C ALA A 136 15.80 10.04 14.98
N THR A 137 16.14 9.20 13.99
CA THR A 137 15.71 9.39 12.60
C THR A 137 14.19 9.36 12.47
N ARG A 138 13.52 8.37 13.08
CA ARG A 138 12.07 8.25 13.08
C ARG A 138 11.40 9.42 13.80
N PHE A 139 11.93 9.81 14.96
CA PHE A 139 11.41 10.93 15.74
C PHE A 139 11.52 12.25 14.96
N ALA A 140 12.66 12.54 14.33
CA ALA A 140 12.84 13.72 13.50
C ALA A 140 11.85 13.77 12.32
N CYS A 141 11.59 12.63 11.68
CA CYS A 141 10.58 12.54 10.62
C CYS A 141 9.17 12.81 11.15
N ALA A 142 8.83 12.33 12.34
CA ALA A 142 7.52 12.54 12.95
C ALA A 142 7.33 13.99 13.43
N ASP A 143 8.35 14.59 14.03
CA ASP A 143 8.34 15.98 14.50
C ASP A 143 8.22 16.99 13.36
N ALA A 144 8.91 16.74 12.25
CA ALA A 144 8.80 17.57 11.04
C ALA A 144 7.37 17.57 10.44
N GLY A 145 6.57 16.55 10.72
CA GLY A 145 5.19 16.43 10.29
C GLY A 145 5.03 16.37 8.77
N ASP A 146 3.88 16.89 8.29
CA ASP A 146 3.45 16.71 6.90
C ASP A 146 4.04 17.73 5.92
N ARG A 147 4.62 18.80 6.43
CA ARG A 147 5.05 19.93 5.58
C ARG A 147 6.40 19.67 4.93
N PHE A 148 7.43 19.32 5.74
CA PHE A 148 8.78 19.03 5.27
C PHE A 148 9.52 18.25 6.36
N VAL A 149 10.24 17.21 6.00
CA VAL A 149 11.16 16.53 6.91
C VAL A 149 12.53 17.19 6.76
N PHE A 150 13.02 17.80 7.84
CA PHE A 150 14.34 18.40 7.88
C PHE A 150 15.31 17.42 8.55
N PHE A 151 16.32 16.99 7.83
CA PHE A 151 17.50 16.43 8.46
C PHE A 151 18.54 17.56 8.62
N PHE A 152 18.90 17.86 9.84
CA PHE A 152 20.01 18.77 10.11
C PHE A 152 21.31 18.03 9.80
N SER A 153 22.07 18.53 8.84
CA SER A 153 23.48 18.17 8.74
C SER A 153 24.22 18.91 9.84
N PHE A 154 24.70 18.22 10.84
CA PHE A 154 25.74 18.73 11.73
C PHE A 154 27.09 18.68 11.01
N SER A 155 27.25 19.48 9.99
CA SER A 155 28.57 19.79 9.45
C SER A 155 29.10 20.99 10.20
N ASN A 156 29.49 20.82 11.47
CA ASN A 156 30.40 21.68 12.23
C ASN A 156 30.25 21.35 13.73
N LEU A 157 30.90 20.32 14.17
CA LEU A 157 31.53 20.18 15.47
C LEU A 157 32.93 19.65 15.24
#